data_b3f45e8950cc6a63c3413c9e1c245e6a
#
_entry.id   b3f45e8950cc6a63c3413c9e1c245e6a
#
_cell.length_a   1.000
_cell.length_b   1.000
_cell.length_c   1.000
_cell.angle_alpha   90.00
_cell.angle_beta   90.00
_cell.angle_gamma   90.00
#
_symmetry.space_group_name_H-M   'P 1'
#
loop_
_entity.id
_entity.type
_entity.pdbx_description
1 polymer ?
#
loop_
_entity_poly.entity_id
_entity_poly.type
_entity_poly.pdbx_seq_one_letter_code
_entity_poly.pdbx_strand_id
1 'polypeptide(L)'
;LFAAFGLHPMFMDEHRDGHIGALQQILAERLDDPRCCAVGEYGLDYWGKNADRNAQQQLFEAQLQLAVDCRLPSLLHVRRAHADVIATLKRYRPARGGIIHAFSGSPEEAREYHKLGFKLGLGGAATWPQATRLRQTIALLPGEQLVLETDSPDMAPAFHAHQRNSPALLPQIAKELAAL
;
A
#
# COMPACT_ATOMS: atom_id res chain seq x y z
N LEU A 1 12.09 -15.50 0.58
CA LEU A 1 11.44 -14.26 1.01
C LEU A 1 11.85 -13.11 0.12
N PHE A 2 10.93 -12.22 -0.17
CA PHE A 2 11.19 -10.95 -0.85
C PHE A 2 11.02 -9.82 0.17
N ALA A 3 11.64 -8.68 -0.08
CA ALA A 3 11.62 -7.53 0.81
C ALA A 3 11.29 -6.25 0.05
N ALA A 4 10.57 -5.37 0.72
CA ALA A 4 10.44 -3.96 0.38
C ALA A 4 11.00 -3.13 1.54
N PHE A 5 11.61 -1.99 1.23
CA PHE A 5 12.18 -1.10 2.23
C PHE A 5 11.55 0.28 2.11
N GLY A 6 11.08 0.83 3.23
CA GLY A 6 10.43 2.13 3.27
C GLY A 6 10.29 2.68 4.67
N LEU A 7 9.89 3.95 4.75
CA LEU A 7 9.62 4.69 5.99
C LEU A 7 8.11 4.92 6.08
N HIS A 8 7.46 4.18 6.98
CA HIS A 8 6.00 4.14 7.07
C HIS A 8 5.42 5.39 7.73
N PRO A 9 4.32 5.99 7.22
CA PRO A 9 3.77 7.25 7.74
C PRO A 9 3.19 7.17 9.15
N MET A 10 2.87 5.99 9.66
CA MET A 10 2.42 5.83 11.05
C MET A 10 3.54 6.03 12.09
N PHE A 11 4.80 6.01 11.68
CA PHE A 11 5.97 6.13 12.56
C PHE A 11 6.70 7.46 12.40
N MET A 12 5.96 8.54 12.02
CA MET A 12 6.56 9.87 11.80
C MET A 12 7.40 10.35 12.97
N ASP A 13 6.98 10.07 14.21
CA ASP A 13 7.70 10.48 15.43
C ASP A 13 9.05 9.74 15.62
N GLU A 14 9.24 8.62 14.93
CA GLU A 14 10.46 7.82 14.97
C GLU A 14 11.44 8.17 13.85
N HIS A 15 10.97 8.85 12.79
CA HIS A 15 11.81 9.23 11.66
C HIS A 15 12.75 10.40 12.03
N ARG A 16 13.94 10.41 11.43
CA ARG A 16 15.01 11.40 11.64
C ARG A 16 15.56 11.84 10.28
N ASP A 17 16.18 12.99 10.23
CA ASP A 17 16.69 13.62 8.98
C ASP A 17 17.58 12.72 8.13
N GLY A 18 18.33 11.82 8.74
CA GLY A 18 19.22 10.89 8.01
C GLY A 18 18.54 9.65 7.42
N HIS A 19 17.27 9.37 7.76
CA HIS A 19 16.63 8.09 7.39
C HIS A 19 16.37 7.95 5.89
N ILE A 20 16.09 9.04 5.18
CA ILE A 20 15.97 9.00 3.69
C ILE A 20 17.32 8.63 3.06
N GLY A 21 18.43 9.20 3.54
CA GLY A 21 19.78 8.84 3.08
C GLY A 21 20.13 7.38 3.37
N ALA A 22 19.76 6.88 4.55
CA ALA A 22 19.95 5.47 4.90
C ALA A 22 19.11 4.54 4.01
N LEU A 23 17.85 4.90 3.71
CA LEU A 23 17.01 4.15 2.78
C LEU A 23 17.62 4.14 1.37
N GLN A 24 18.09 5.28 0.88
CA GLN A 24 18.76 5.38 -0.42
C GLN A 24 20.00 4.47 -0.49
N GLN A 25 20.81 4.43 0.56
CA GLN A 25 21.97 3.55 0.63
C GLN A 25 21.55 2.06 0.61
N ILE A 26 20.57 1.66 1.41
CA ILE A 26 20.05 0.28 1.43
C ILE A 26 19.56 -0.14 0.04
N LEU A 27 18.81 0.73 -0.64
CA LEU A 27 18.30 0.44 -1.98
C LEU A 27 19.45 0.29 -2.98
N ALA A 28 20.44 1.18 -2.94
CA ALA A 28 21.61 1.12 -3.82
C ALA A 28 22.42 -0.18 -3.64
N GLU A 29 22.64 -0.60 -2.39
CA GLU A 29 23.36 -1.83 -2.05
C GLU A 29 22.61 -3.11 -2.46
N ARG A 30 21.29 -3.04 -2.63
CA ARG A 30 20.43 -4.19 -2.91
C ARG A 30 19.74 -4.16 -4.27
N LEU A 31 20.07 -3.20 -5.11
CA LEU A 31 19.39 -3.02 -6.40
C LEU A 31 19.54 -4.25 -7.30
N ASP A 32 20.69 -4.96 -7.21
CA ASP A 32 20.97 -6.18 -7.97
C ASP A 32 20.47 -7.46 -7.27
N ASP A 33 19.95 -7.36 -6.03
CA ASP A 33 19.36 -8.50 -5.33
C ASP A 33 17.87 -8.65 -5.76
N PRO A 34 17.52 -9.73 -6.49
CA PRO A 34 16.16 -9.93 -6.97
C PRO A 34 15.12 -10.08 -5.84
N ARG A 35 15.58 -10.23 -4.59
CA ARG A 35 14.72 -10.26 -3.41
C ARG A 35 14.31 -8.86 -2.93
N CYS A 36 15.03 -7.80 -3.32
CA CYS A 36 14.61 -6.41 -3.12
C CYS A 36 13.63 -6.05 -4.25
N CYS A 37 12.33 -6.18 -4.01
CA CYS A 37 11.33 -6.17 -5.08
C CYS A 37 10.52 -4.88 -5.18
N ALA A 38 10.58 -4.00 -4.17
CA ALA A 38 9.82 -2.75 -4.14
C ALA A 38 10.43 -1.74 -3.16
N VAL A 39 10.08 -0.47 -3.31
CA VAL A 39 10.16 0.51 -2.23
C VAL A 39 8.84 0.47 -1.48
N GLY A 40 8.88 0.33 -0.15
CA GLY A 40 7.67 0.23 0.67
C GLY A 40 7.91 -0.44 2.03
N GLU A 41 6.96 -0.34 2.93
CA GLU A 41 5.70 0.40 2.78
C GLU A 41 5.91 1.86 3.13
N TYR A 42 5.37 2.77 2.32
CA TYR A 42 5.40 4.20 2.55
C TYR A 42 4.12 4.86 1.99
N GLY A 43 3.85 6.10 2.32
CA GLY A 43 2.65 6.77 1.81
C GLY A 43 2.09 7.82 2.75
N LEU A 44 0.75 7.92 2.82
CA LEU A 44 0.05 8.93 3.61
C LEU A 44 -1.00 8.30 4.52
N ASP A 45 -0.99 8.68 5.79
CA ASP A 45 -2.00 8.32 6.79
C ASP A 45 -2.58 9.57 7.47
N TYR A 46 -3.82 9.92 7.14
CA TYR A 46 -4.52 11.08 7.70
C TYR A 46 -5.58 10.68 8.76
N TRP A 47 -5.43 9.51 9.35
CA TRP A 47 -6.36 9.04 10.37
C TRP A 47 -6.24 9.80 11.69
N GLY A 48 -5.02 10.16 12.11
CA GLY A 48 -4.76 10.87 13.36
C GLY A 48 -5.21 12.32 13.32
N LYS A 49 -5.77 12.83 14.45
CA LYS A 49 -6.16 14.26 14.57
C LYS A 49 -4.97 15.22 14.46
N ASN A 50 -3.78 14.77 14.79
CA ASN A 50 -2.55 15.55 14.82
C ASN A 50 -1.54 15.13 13.73
N ALA A 51 -2.03 14.44 12.68
CA ALA A 51 -1.15 14.05 11.58
C ALA A 51 -0.56 15.30 10.90
N ASP A 52 0.76 15.44 10.97
CA ASP A 52 1.47 16.46 10.19
C ASP A 52 1.46 16.06 8.72
N ARG A 53 0.46 16.55 8.00
CA ARG A 53 0.26 16.22 6.57
C ARG A 53 1.41 16.73 5.70
N ASN A 54 2.02 17.86 6.06
CA ASN A 54 3.13 18.42 5.30
C ASN A 54 4.38 17.57 5.44
N ALA A 55 4.73 17.16 6.66
CA ALA A 55 5.86 16.27 6.88
C ALA A 55 5.65 14.89 6.23
N GLN A 56 4.42 14.31 6.33
CA GLN A 56 4.10 13.08 5.63
C GLN A 56 4.21 13.21 4.11
N GLN A 57 3.72 14.32 3.53
CA GLN A 57 3.80 14.58 2.10
C GLN A 57 5.26 14.69 1.62
N GLN A 58 6.11 15.39 2.36
CA GLN A 58 7.54 15.50 2.06
C GLN A 58 8.24 14.13 2.10
N LEU A 59 7.97 13.35 3.15
CA LEU A 59 8.51 12.00 3.31
C LEU A 59 8.02 11.05 2.19
N PHE A 60 6.75 11.15 1.82
CA PHE A 60 6.15 10.39 0.73
C PHE A 60 6.81 10.71 -0.61
N GLU A 61 6.96 12.01 -0.93
CA GLU A 61 7.57 12.45 -2.19
C GLU A 61 9.04 12.05 -2.30
N ALA A 62 9.80 12.16 -1.21
CA ALA A 62 11.20 11.75 -1.18
C ALA A 62 11.36 10.25 -1.48
N GLN A 63 10.52 9.39 -0.91
CA GLN A 63 10.55 7.95 -1.16
C GLN A 63 10.03 7.59 -2.55
N LEU A 64 9.02 8.29 -3.04
CA LEU A 64 8.50 8.09 -4.39
C LEU A 64 9.59 8.43 -5.43
N GLN A 65 10.38 9.49 -5.19
CA GLN A 65 11.53 9.81 -6.03
C GLN A 65 12.55 8.66 -6.04
N LEU A 66 12.88 8.07 -4.87
CA LEU A 66 13.77 6.91 -4.80
C LEU A 66 13.21 5.71 -5.59
N ALA A 67 11.91 5.45 -5.51
CA ALA A 67 11.28 4.38 -6.30
C ALA A 67 11.41 4.62 -7.81
N VAL A 68 11.24 5.88 -8.26
CA VAL A 68 11.44 6.27 -9.66
C VAL A 68 12.89 6.08 -10.09
N ASP A 69 13.85 6.58 -9.30
CA ASP A 69 15.29 6.54 -9.61
C ASP A 69 15.82 5.09 -9.66
N CYS A 70 15.39 4.26 -8.71
CA CYS A 70 15.74 2.84 -8.66
C CYS A 70 14.94 1.97 -9.65
N ARG A 71 13.93 2.52 -10.34
CA ARG A 71 13.00 1.79 -11.20
C ARG A 71 12.34 0.60 -10.50
N LEU A 72 12.01 0.77 -9.23
CA LEU A 72 11.29 -0.22 -8.43
C LEU A 72 9.80 0.13 -8.34
N PRO A 73 8.90 -0.86 -8.25
CA PRO A 73 7.51 -0.61 -7.94
C PRO A 73 7.35 -0.05 -6.53
N SER A 74 6.24 0.65 -6.29
CA SER A 74 5.91 1.23 -4.99
C SER A 74 4.89 0.37 -4.24
N LEU A 75 5.12 0.11 -2.95
CA LEU A 75 4.12 -0.48 -2.07
C LEU A 75 3.61 0.62 -1.14
N LEU A 76 2.35 1.06 -1.37
CA LEU A 76 1.83 2.30 -0.80
C LEU A 76 0.77 2.07 0.27
N HIS A 77 1.01 2.69 1.44
CA HIS A 77 0.01 2.91 2.48
C HIS A 77 -0.83 4.14 2.17
N VAL A 78 -2.16 3.97 2.15
CA VAL A 78 -3.08 5.09 1.87
C VAL A 78 -4.28 5.04 2.80
N ARG A 79 -4.31 5.93 3.78
CA ARG A 79 -5.42 6.00 4.72
C ARG A 79 -5.99 7.41 4.81
N ARG A 80 -7.24 7.61 4.32
CA ARG A 80 -7.91 8.92 4.22
C ARG A 80 -7.14 9.96 3.40
N ALA A 81 -6.31 9.53 2.45
CA ALA A 81 -5.37 10.36 1.71
C ALA A 81 -5.36 10.09 0.20
N HIS A 82 -6.35 9.36 -0.33
CA HIS A 82 -6.37 8.93 -1.74
C HIS A 82 -6.20 10.08 -2.72
N ALA A 83 -6.86 11.23 -2.48
CA ALA A 83 -6.78 12.38 -3.37
C ALA A 83 -5.35 12.92 -3.49
N ASP A 84 -4.64 13.08 -2.37
CA ASP A 84 -3.27 13.62 -2.34
C ASP A 84 -2.27 12.61 -2.92
N VAL A 85 -2.44 11.31 -2.62
CA VAL A 85 -1.63 10.25 -3.23
C VAL A 85 -1.81 10.24 -4.74
N ILE A 86 -3.04 10.23 -5.25
CA ILE A 86 -3.32 10.23 -6.69
C ILE A 86 -2.74 11.48 -7.36
N ALA A 87 -2.89 12.67 -6.76
CA ALA A 87 -2.32 13.90 -7.27
C ALA A 87 -0.79 13.84 -7.36
N THR A 88 -0.13 13.31 -6.34
CA THR A 88 1.32 13.12 -6.30
C THR A 88 1.78 12.09 -7.34
N LEU A 89 1.12 10.96 -7.46
CA LEU A 89 1.44 9.93 -8.46
C LEU A 89 1.29 10.46 -9.90
N LYS A 90 0.28 11.29 -10.17
CA LYS A 90 0.12 11.95 -11.49
C LYS A 90 1.28 12.88 -11.83
N ARG A 91 1.89 13.50 -10.84
CA ARG A 91 3.03 14.42 -11.00
C ARG A 91 4.34 13.65 -11.22
N TYR A 92 4.60 12.60 -10.43
CA TYR A 92 5.83 11.81 -10.48
C TYR A 92 5.85 10.74 -11.58
N ARG A 93 4.68 10.18 -11.91
CA ARG A 93 4.49 9.15 -12.95
C ARG A 93 5.45 7.96 -12.82
N PRO A 94 5.46 7.23 -11.70
CA PRO A 94 6.36 6.10 -11.51
C PRO A 94 6.09 5.01 -12.56
N ALA A 95 7.04 4.76 -13.45
CA ALA A 95 6.87 3.88 -14.61
C ALA A 95 6.64 2.40 -14.23
N ARG A 96 7.01 1.99 -13.02
CA ARG A 96 6.83 0.63 -12.52
C ARG A 96 5.50 0.44 -11.78
N GLY A 97 4.71 1.52 -11.58
CA GLY A 97 3.48 1.46 -10.81
C GLY A 97 3.71 0.91 -9.40
N GLY A 98 2.87 -0.02 -8.99
CA GLY A 98 2.99 -0.64 -7.67
C GLY A 98 1.69 -1.23 -7.15
N ILE A 99 1.56 -1.25 -5.83
CA ILE A 99 0.39 -1.75 -5.10
C ILE A 99 -0.07 -0.69 -4.11
N ILE A 100 -1.37 -0.40 -4.10
CA ILE A 100 -2.04 0.29 -3.00
C ILE A 100 -2.43 -0.77 -1.98
N HIS A 101 -1.67 -0.83 -0.89
CA HIS A 101 -1.89 -1.77 0.20
C HIS A 101 -3.23 -1.49 0.90
N ALA A 102 -3.91 -2.55 1.35
CA ALA A 102 -5.17 -2.50 2.11
C ALA A 102 -6.19 -1.50 1.52
N PHE A 103 -6.39 -1.55 0.20
CA PHE A 103 -7.24 -0.59 -0.49
C PHE A 103 -8.63 -0.51 0.11
N SER A 104 -9.06 0.71 0.42
CA SER A 104 -10.37 1.01 1.02
C SER A 104 -11.08 2.20 0.37
N GLY A 105 -10.62 2.59 -0.83
CA GLY A 105 -11.15 3.72 -1.58
C GLY A 105 -12.45 3.46 -2.33
N SER A 106 -12.86 4.46 -3.09
CA SER A 106 -14.02 4.42 -3.97
C SER A 106 -13.70 3.77 -5.33
N PRO A 107 -14.72 3.39 -6.12
CA PRO A 107 -14.53 2.93 -7.50
C PRO A 107 -13.83 3.96 -8.39
N GLU A 108 -14.04 5.27 -8.14
CA GLU A 108 -13.40 6.37 -8.85
C GLU A 108 -11.90 6.40 -8.57
N GLU A 109 -11.51 6.30 -7.29
CA GLU A 109 -10.11 6.24 -6.87
C GLU A 109 -9.43 4.98 -7.41
N ALA A 110 -10.11 3.84 -7.39
CA ALA A 110 -9.63 2.59 -8.00
C ALA A 110 -9.30 2.76 -9.49
N ARG A 111 -10.18 3.40 -10.26
CA ARG A 111 -9.95 3.70 -11.69
C ARG A 111 -8.75 4.62 -11.91
N GLU A 112 -8.55 5.62 -11.04
CA GLU A 112 -7.38 6.50 -11.15
C GLU A 112 -6.08 5.74 -10.86
N TYR A 113 -6.03 4.88 -9.85
CA TYR A 113 -4.88 4.01 -9.59
C TYR A 113 -4.59 3.06 -10.75
N HIS A 114 -5.63 2.48 -11.35
CA HIS A 114 -5.47 1.61 -12.53
C HIS A 114 -4.78 2.35 -13.70
N LYS A 115 -5.24 3.58 -14.01
CA LYS A 115 -4.61 4.42 -15.05
C LYS A 115 -3.14 4.76 -14.76
N LEU A 116 -2.75 4.76 -13.49
CA LEU A 116 -1.40 5.03 -13.04
C LEU A 116 -0.53 3.75 -12.92
N GLY A 117 -1.09 2.58 -13.31
CA GLY A 117 -0.37 1.31 -13.30
C GLY A 117 -0.30 0.63 -11.92
N PHE A 118 -1.18 1.02 -10.98
CA PHE A 118 -1.23 0.42 -9.65
C PHE A 118 -2.28 -0.69 -9.56
N LYS A 119 -1.90 -1.77 -8.87
CA LYS A 119 -2.80 -2.81 -8.40
C LYS A 119 -3.38 -2.43 -7.02
N LEU A 120 -4.46 -3.08 -6.63
CA LEU A 120 -5.13 -2.86 -5.35
C LEU A 120 -4.99 -4.09 -4.47
N GLY A 121 -4.34 -3.94 -3.32
CA GLY A 121 -4.20 -4.97 -2.30
C GLY A 121 -5.51 -5.19 -1.55
N LEU A 122 -5.99 -6.42 -1.53
CA LEU A 122 -7.21 -6.82 -0.86
C LEU A 122 -6.93 -7.96 0.10
N GLY A 123 -7.31 -7.78 1.35
CA GLY A 123 -7.05 -8.71 2.43
C GLY A 123 -8.24 -8.93 3.35
N GLY A 124 -7.94 -9.25 4.59
CA GLY A 124 -8.90 -9.59 5.64
C GLY A 124 -10.02 -8.59 5.85
N ALA A 125 -9.75 -7.28 5.67
CA ALA A 125 -10.75 -6.22 5.82
C ALA A 125 -11.98 -6.42 4.92
N ALA A 126 -11.80 -6.92 3.71
CA ALA A 126 -12.88 -7.12 2.75
C ALA A 126 -13.76 -8.36 3.05
N THR A 127 -13.34 -9.24 3.95
CA THR A 127 -14.14 -10.40 4.37
C THR A 127 -15.21 -10.04 5.41
N TRP A 128 -15.10 -8.87 6.05
CA TRP A 128 -16.05 -8.46 7.07
C TRP A 128 -17.39 -8.02 6.45
N PRO A 129 -18.54 -8.59 6.88
CA PRO A 129 -19.86 -8.26 6.31
C PRO A 129 -20.21 -6.76 6.39
N GLN A 130 -19.77 -6.08 7.47
CA GLN A 130 -19.98 -4.64 7.66
C GLN A 130 -19.13 -3.74 6.75
N ALA A 131 -18.14 -4.27 6.08
CA ALA A 131 -17.35 -3.55 5.08
C ALA A 131 -18.12 -3.38 3.74
N THR A 132 -19.41 -3.06 3.81
CA THR A 132 -20.34 -3.05 2.68
C THR A 132 -19.88 -2.20 1.51
N ARG A 133 -19.36 -0.98 1.79
CA ARG A 133 -18.86 -0.08 0.74
C ARG A 133 -17.65 -0.67 0.02
N LEU A 134 -16.68 -1.22 0.77
CA LEU A 134 -15.50 -1.85 0.18
C LEU A 134 -15.91 -3.06 -0.67
N ARG A 135 -16.78 -3.93 -0.16
CA ARG A 135 -17.28 -5.11 -0.87
C ARG A 135 -18.00 -4.74 -2.18
N GLN A 136 -18.83 -3.70 -2.15
CA GLN A 136 -19.48 -3.17 -3.35
C GLN A 136 -18.47 -2.61 -4.35
N THR A 137 -17.43 -1.92 -3.87
CA THR A 137 -16.36 -1.44 -4.75
C THR A 137 -15.64 -2.59 -5.41
N ILE A 138 -15.25 -3.62 -4.66
CA ILE A 138 -14.54 -4.81 -5.18
C ILE A 138 -15.32 -5.51 -6.28
N ALA A 139 -16.63 -5.69 -6.11
CA ALA A 139 -17.51 -6.32 -7.10
C ALA A 139 -17.55 -5.59 -8.46
N LEU A 140 -17.12 -4.33 -8.51
CA LEU A 140 -17.07 -3.50 -9.72
C LEU A 140 -15.69 -3.47 -10.38
N LEU A 141 -14.66 -4.04 -9.74
CA LEU A 141 -13.28 -3.95 -10.21
C LEU A 141 -12.89 -5.14 -11.10
N PRO A 142 -12.11 -4.90 -12.13
CA PRO A 142 -11.56 -5.99 -12.94
C PRO A 142 -10.56 -6.82 -12.13
N GLY A 143 -10.63 -8.14 -12.23
CA GLY A 143 -9.76 -9.04 -11.46
C GLY A 143 -8.26 -8.81 -11.69
N GLU A 144 -7.87 -8.40 -12.89
CA GLU A 144 -6.47 -8.07 -13.21
C GLU A 144 -5.92 -6.86 -12.47
N GLN A 145 -6.78 -6.01 -11.91
CA GLN A 145 -6.37 -4.90 -11.04
C GLN A 145 -6.08 -5.33 -9.61
N LEU A 146 -6.52 -6.50 -9.20
CA LEU A 146 -6.51 -6.95 -7.82
C LEU A 146 -5.28 -7.80 -7.51
N VAL A 147 -4.77 -7.67 -6.30
CA VAL A 147 -3.79 -8.58 -5.69
C VAL A 147 -4.27 -8.94 -4.29
N LEU A 148 -3.92 -10.15 -3.84
CA LEU A 148 -4.29 -10.63 -2.52
C LEU A 148 -3.16 -10.37 -1.53
N GLU A 149 -3.53 -10.03 -0.31
CA GLU A 149 -2.61 -9.80 0.79
C GLU A 149 -3.21 -10.23 2.12
N THR A 150 -2.44 -10.20 3.19
CA THR A 150 -2.94 -10.51 4.53
C THR A 150 -2.74 -9.38 5.53
N ASP A 151 -1.69 -8.59 5.38
CA ASP A 151 -1.21 -7.63 6.40
C ASP A 151 -0.91 -8.29 7.74
N SER A 152 -0.49 -9.57 7.72
CA SER A 152 -0.17 -10.29 8.96
C SER A 152 0.99 -9.64 9.71
N PRO A 153 0.92 -9.60 11.05
CA PRO A 153 -0.01 -10.32 11.95
C PRO A 153 -1.34 -9.63 12.22
N ASP A 154 -1.57 -8.45 11.62
CA ASP A 154 -2.74 -7.61 11.82
C ASP A 154 -3.87 -7.92 10.82
N MET A 155 -4.94 -7.13 10.81
CA MET A 155 -6.06 -7.18 9.87
C MET A 155 -6.68 -8.56 9.66
N ALA A 156 -6.88 -9.32 10.76
CA ALA A 156 -7.48 -10.66 10.69
C ALA A 156 -8.82 -10.67 9.93
N PRO A 157 -9.06 -11.66 9.06
CA PRO A 157 -10.33 -11.79 8.35
C PRO A 157 -11.48 -12.17 9.29
N ALA A 158 -12.73 -11.90 8.87
CA ALA A 158 -13.92 -12.13 9.69
C ALA A 158 -14.06 -13.57 10.19
N PHE A 159 -13.69 -14.56 9.37
CA PHE A 159 -13.73 -15.98 9.75
C PHE A 159 -12.62 -16.39 10.74
N HIS A 160 -11.67 -15.48 11.02
CA HIS A 160 -10.57 -15.67 11.98
C HIS A 160 -10.48 -14.47 12.94
N ALA A 161 -11.64 -13.91 13.29
CA ALA A 161 -11.77 -12.70 14.09
C ALA A 161 -11.06 -12.80 15.45
N HIS A 162 -10.44 -11.68 15.87
CA HIS A 162 -9.76 -11.54 17.15
C HIS A 162 -8.57 -12.49 17.38
N GLN A 163 -8.07 -13.12 16.35
CA GLN A 163 -6.87 -13.97 16.39
C GLN A 163 -5.75 -13.35 15.56
N ARG A 164 -4.53 -13.79 15.80
CA ARG A 164 -3.37 -13.34 15.03
C ARG A 164 -3.52 -13.78 13.57
N ASN A 165 -3.45 -12.83 12.64
CA ASN A 165 -3.49 -13.11 11.22
C ASN A 165 -2.23 -13.85 10.74
N SER A 166 -2.35 -14.57 9.63
CA SER A 166 -1.26 -15.36 9.05
C SER A 166 -1.38 -15.43 7.52
N PRO A 167 -0.26 -15.44 6.78
CA PRO A 167 -0.27 -15.70 5.33
C PRO A 167 -0.95 -17.02 4.93
N ALA A 168 -1.03 -17.99 5.85
CA ALA A 168 -1.74 -19.25 5.63
C ALA A 168 -3.25 -19.09 5.41
N LEU A 169 -3.83 -17.94 5.79
CA LEU A 169 -5.25 -17.62 5.61
C LEU A 169 -5.57 -17.07 4.20
N LEU A 170 -4.55 -16.76 3.39
CA LEU A 170 -4.73 -16.16 2.08
C LEU A 170 -5.65 -16.97 1.13
N PRO A 171 -5.58 -18.30 1.07
CA PRO A 171 -6.50 -19.10 0.22
C PRO A 171 -7.97 -18.94 0.63
N GLN A 172 -8.25 -18.84 1.93
CA GLN A 172 -9.62 -18.62 2.42
C GLN A 172 -10.09 -17.20 2.13
N ILE A 173 -9.22 -16.19 2.30
CA ILE A 173 -9.50 -14.80 1.92
C ILE A 173 -9.84 -14.74 0.42
N ALA A 174 -9.04 -15.38 -0.44
CA ALA A 174 -9.28 -15.44 -1.87
C ALA A 174 -10.67 -16.00 -2.20
N LYS A 175 -11.07 -17.09 -1.52
CA LYS A 175 -12.39 -17.72 -1.71
C LYS A 175 -13.54 -16.78 -1.31
N GLU A 176 -13.41 -16.07 -0.20
CA GLU A 176 -14.40 -15.08 0.25
C GLU A 176 -14.55 -13.90 -0.72
N LEU A 177 -13.43 -13.42 -1.27
CA LEU A 177 -13.44 -12.32 -2.22
C LEU A 177 -13.96 -12.73 -3.60
N ALA A 178 -13.71 -13.97 -4.02
CA ALA A 178 -14.21 -14.48 -5.29
C ALA A 178 -15.74 -14.68 -5.30
N ALA A 179 -16.39 -14.60 -4.14
CA ALA A 179 -17.85 -14.68 -3.99
C ALA A 179 -18.54 -13.30 -4.05
N LEU A 180 -17.79 -12.20 -4.23
CA LEU A 180 -18.30 -10.85 -4.37
C LEU A 180 -18.63 -10.51 -5.81
#